data_8a9283287abbabd37f8837177219b8b2
#
_entry.id   8a9283287abbabd37f8837177219b8b2
#
_cell.length_a   1.000
_cell.length_b   1.000
_cell.length_c   1.000
_cell.angle_alpha   90.00
_cell.angle_beta   90.00
_cell.angle_gamma   90.00
#
_symmetry.space_group_name_H-M   'P 1'
#
loop_
_entity.id
_entity.type
_entity.pdbx_description
1 polymer ?
#
loop_
_entity_poly.entity_id
_entity_poly.type
_entity_poly.pdbx_seq_one_letter_code
_entity_poly.pdbx_strand_id
1 'polypeptide(L)'
;GHCIGNSMELIQMGKQDVVFAGGSEEVHWAMTAMFDAMTALTSKYNDTPETASRAYDKTRDGFVIAGGGGVLVLEEYEHAKARGAKIYAELTGYGATSDGYDMVAPSGEGAVRCMKMAMATSKNKIDYINTHGTSTPVGDITELNAIKNTFGDDIPKISSTKSLSGHPLGAASVHEAIYCLIMMKNNFIAGSANISEMDEEAKKFPIVAKNETGATLNTVMSNSFGFGGTNAALIFEKV
;
A
#
# COMPACT_ATOMS: atom_id res chain seq x y z
N GLY A 1 4.52 -7.54 0.10
CA GLY A 1 4.38 -7.24 1.55
C GLY A 1 4.83 -8.40 2.40
N HIS A 2 4.30 -9.58 2.16
CA HIS A 2 4.63 -10.78 2.94
C HIS A 2 6.12 -11.11 2.93
N CYS A 3 6.79 -11.02 1.78
CA CYS A 3 8.25 -11.25 1.72
C CYS A 3 9.02 -10.26 2.61
N ILE A 4 8.61 -9.00 2.64
CA ILE A 4 9.23 -7.96 3.48
C ILE A 4 8.97 -8.26 4.97
N GLY A 5 7.71 -8.53 5.34
CA GLY A 5 7.35 -8.83 6.73
C GLY A 5 8.00 -10.11 7.26
N ASN A 6 7.96 -11.20 6.50
CA ASN A 6 8.61 -12.45 6.91
C ASN A 6 10.13 -12.30 7.03
N SER A 7 10.75 -11.46 6.20
CA SER A 7 12.19 -11.15 6.32
C SER A 7 12.50 -10.37 7.59
N MET A 8 11.63 -9.42 7.98
CA MET A 8 11.74 -8.74 9.28
C MET A 8 11.69 -9.75 10.43
N GLU A 9 10.74 -10.68 10.41
CA GLU A 9 10.62 -11.72 11.44
C GLU A 9 11.87 -12.62 11.52
N LEU A 10 12.48 -13.00 10.37
CA LEU A 10 13.72 -13.77 10.34
C LEU A 10 14.88 -13.02 11.01
N ILE A 11 14.99 -11.71 10.80
CA ILE A 11 16.00 -10.85 11.43
C ILE A 11 15.71 -10.74 12.94
N GLN A 12 14.47 -10.48 13.34
CA GLN A 12 14.07 -10.39 14.74
C GLN A 12 14.34 -11.70 15.52
N MET A 13 14.21 -12.85 14.85
CA MET A 13 14.54 -14.17 15.42
C MET A 13 16.04 -14.44 15.45
N GLY A 14 16.89 -13.54 14.98
CA GLY A 14 18.34 -13.73 14.90
C GLY A 14 18.80 -14.81 13.91
N LYS A 15 17.98 -15.14 12.92
CA LYS A 15 18.32 -16.13 11.90
C LYS A 15 19.10 -15.54 10.72
N GLN A 16 18.97 -14.26 10.50
CA GLN A 16 19.65 -13.52 9.44
C GLN A 16 19.95 -12.10 9.93
N ASP A 17 21.08 -11.55 9.52
CA ASP A 17 21.44 -10.16 9.79
C ASP A 17 21.03 -9.25 8.62
N VAL A 18 21.03 -9.78 7.38
CA VAL A 18 20.69 -9.05 6.15
C VAL A 18 19.81 -9.91 5.25
N VAL A 19 18.70 -9.37 4.77
CA VAL A 19 17.80 -10.04 3.83
C VAL A 19 17.42 -9.10 2.70
N PHE A 20 17.46 -9.60 1.46
CA PHE A 20 16.93 -8.93 0.29
C PHE A 20 15.47 -9.37 0.09
N ALA A 21 14.53 -8.46 0.29
CA ALA A 21 13.10 -8.73 0.25
C ALA A 21 12.38 -7.87 -0.77
N GLY A 22 11.57 -8.48 -1.60
CA GLY A 22 10.84 -7.72 -2.61
C GLY A 22 9.86 -8.55 -3.41
N GLY A 23 9.62 -8.13 -4.63
CA GLY A 23 8.73 -8.79 -5.56
C GLY A 23 8.87 -8.22 -6.97
N SER A 24 8.35 -8.95 -7.93
CA SER A 24 8.32 -8.56 -9.32
C SER A 24 7.02 -9.02 -9.98
N GLU A 25 6.67 -8.38 -11.07
CA GLU A 25 5.52 -8.73 -11.90
C GLU A 25 5.78 -8.29 -13.33
N GLU A 26 5.27 -9.04 -14.30
CA GLU A 26 5.26 -8.64 -15.70
C GLU A 26 3.83 -8.36 -16.20
N VAL A 27 3.69 -7.47 -17.16
CA VAL A 27 2.42 -7.28 -17.86
C VAL A 27 2.36 -8.28 -19.01
N HIS A 28 1.48 -9.28 -18.89
CA HIS A 28 1.27 -10.30 -19.89
C HIS A 28 -0.20 -10.38 -20.29
N TRP A 29 -0.47 -10.55 -21.58
CA TRP A 29 -1.84 -10.58 -22.12
C TRP A 29 -2.75 -11.63 -21.45
N ALA A 30 -2.21 -12.80 -21.09
CA ALA A 30 -2.99 -13.85 -20.45
C ALA A 30 -3.47 -13.42 -19.04
N MET A 31 -2.61 -12.75 -18.27
CA MET A 31 -2.96 -12.22 -16.95
C MET A 31 -3.99 -11.09 -17.10
N THR A 32 -3.80 -10.21 -18.07
CA THR A 32 -4.77 -9.16 -18.40
C THR A 32 -6.14 -9.75 -18.74
N ALA A 33 -6.19 -10.79 -19.58
CA ALA A 33 -7.43 -11.47 -19.95
C ALA A 33 -8.14 -12.13 -18.75
N MET A 34 -7.38 -12.69 -17.78
CA MET A 34 -7.96 -13.26 -16.57
C MET A 34 -8.64 -12.19 -15.69
N PHE A 35 -7.98 -11.06 -15.47
CA PHE A 35 -8.55 -9.97 -14.66
C PHE A 35 -9.68 -9.24 -15.39
N ASP A 36 -9.60 -9.14 -16.72
CA ASP A 36 -10.71 -8.60 -17.54
C ASP A 36 -11.94 -9.50 -17.46
N ALA A 37 -11.77 -10.81 -17.53
CA ALA A 37 -12.86 -11.78 -17.36
C ALA A 37 -13.52 -11.70 -15.97
N MET A 38 -12.79 -11.25 -14.94
CA MET A 38 -13.34 -10.96 -13.61
C MET A 38 -13.98 -9.57 -13.50
N THR A 39 -14.02 -8.79 -14.59
CA THR A 39 -14.49 -7.37 -14.60
C THR A 39 -13.75 -6.48 -13.61
N ALA A 40 -12.49 -6.80 -13.33
CA ALA A 40 -11.67 -6.08 -12.35
C ALA A 40 -10.85 -4.94 -12.97
N LEU A 41 -10.62 -4.99 -14.29
CA LEU A 41 -9.86 -3.96 -15.01
C LEU A 41 -10.73 -2.78 -15.42
N THR A 42 -10.13 -1.59 -15.49
CA THR A 42 -10.77 -0.42 -16.09
C THR A 42 -10.91 -0.61 -17.60
N SER A 43 -12.02 -0.16 -18.15
CA SER A 43 -12.31 -0.21 -19.60
C SER A 43 -12.81 1.11 -20.18
N LYS A 44 -13.33 2.00 -19.33
CA LYS A 44 -13.90 3.28 -19.77
C LYS A 44 -12.88 4.29 -20.30
N TYR A 45 -11.61 4.10 -19.94
CA TYR A 45 -10.54 5.07 -20.19
C TYR A 45 -9.50 4.59 -21.18
N ASN A 46 -9.83 3.63 -22.05
CA ASN A 46 -8.90 3.11 -23.07
C ASN A 46 -8.41 4.18 -24.05
N ASP A 47 -9.24 5.21 -24.33
CA ASP A 47 -8.89 6.33 -25.17
C ASP A 47 -8.10 7.44 -24.44
N THR A 48 -8.03 7.38 -23.11
CA THR A 48 -7.29 8.32 -22.23
C THR A 48 -6.57 7.57 -21.13
N PRO A 49 -5.63 6.66 -21.47
CA PRO A 49 -5.05 5.71 -20.52
C PRO A 49 -4.27 6.38 -19.37
N GLU A 50 -3.74 7.58 -19.56
CA GLU A 50 -3.06 8.38 -18.55
C GLU A 50 -3.99 8.80 -17.40
N THR A 51 -5.32 8.75 -17.59
CA THR A 51 -6.33 9.09 -16.58
C THR A 51 -7.09 7.88 -16.07
N ALA A 52 -6.75 6.67 -16.51
CA ALA A 52 -7.50 5.45 -16.23
C ALA A 52 -7.38 5.02 -14.76
N SER A 53 -6.19 5.04 -14.18
CA SER A 53 -6.00 4.75 -12.75
C SER A 53 -6.38 5.97 -11.92
N ARG A 54 -7.50 5.88 -11.19
CA ARG A 54 -8.15 7.02 -10.52
C ARG A 54 -8.80 6.64 -9.19
N ALA A 55 -8.01 6.10 -8.26
CA ALA A 55 -8.50 5.73 -6.94
C ALA A 55 -9.30 6.88 -6.29
N TYR A 56 -10.46 6.54 -5.72
CA TYR A 56 -11.41 7.45 -5.07
C TYR A 56 -12.18 8.41 -5.99
N ASP A 57 -11.93 8.39 -7.29
CA ASP A 57 -12.77 9.14 -8.23
C ASP A 57 -14.14 8.46 -8.38
N LYS A 58 -15.19 9.27 -8.50
CA LYS A 58 -16.57 8.80 -8.64
C LYS A 58 -16.81 7.91 -9.88
N THR A 59 -16.01 8.12 -10.92
CA THR A 59 -16.18 7.43 -12.22
C THR A 59 -15.21 6.26 -12.40
N ARG A 60 -14.41 5.91 -11.37
CA ARG A 60 -13.51 4.75 -11.40
C ARG A 60 -14.28 3.47 -11.72
N ASP A 61 -13.69 2.59 -12.47
CA ASP A 61 -14.35 1.36 -12.94
C ASP A 61 -13.50 0.10 -12.91
N GLY A 62 -12.31 0.17 -12.33
CA GLY A 62 -11.40 -0.96 -12.23
C GLY A 62 -9.94 -0.53 -12.13
N PHE A 63 -9.05 -1.47 -11.92
CA PHE A 63 -7.62 -1.15 -11.84
C PHE A 63 -6.95 -1.17 -13.22
N VAL A 64 -5.83 -0.48 -13.33
CA VAL A 64 -4.90 -0.54 -14.47
C VAL A 64 -3.82 -1.54 -14.13
N ILE A 65 -3.71 -2.64 -14.89
CA ILE A 65 -2.64 -3.62 -14.70
C ILE A 65 -1.28 -3.00 -15.05
N ALA A 66 -0.28 -3.26 -14.23
CA ALA A 66 1.08 -2.78 -14.42
C ALA A 66 2.10 -3.87 -14.07
N GLY A 67 3.35 -3.64 -14.40
CA GLY A 67 4.47 -4.51 -14.03
C GLY A 67 5.57 -3.75 -13.32
N GLY A 68 6.64 -4.44 -13.01
CA GLY A 68 7.84 -3.88 -12.41
C GLY A 68 8.50 -4.82 -11.43
N GLY A 69 9.49 -4.30 -10.71
CA GLY A 69 10.19 -5.03 -9.68
C GLY A 69 10.83 -4.08 -8.67
N GLY A 70 11.03 -4.57 -7.47
CA GLY A 70 11.70 -3.83 -6.42
C GLY A 70 12.24 -4.76 -5.35
N VAL A 71 13.29 -4.32 -4.68
CA VAL A 71 13.93 -5.03 -3.57
C VAL A 71 14.27 -4.02 -2.49
N LEU A 72 13.91 -4.32 -1.25
CA LEU A 72 14.43 -3.67 -0.05
C LEU A 72 15.57 -4.51 0.52
N VAL A 73 16.59 -3.86 1.01
CA VAL A 73 17.63 -4.46 1.86
C VAL A 73 17.19 -4.24 3.30
N LEU A 74 16.77 -5.30 3.96
CA LEU A 74 16.48 -5.31 5.38
C LEU A 74 17.71 -5.76 6.12
N GLU A 75 18.05 -5.06 7.19
CA GLU A 75 19.27 -5.31 7.97
C GLU A 75 18.97 -5.09 9.45
N GLU A 76 19.57 -5.92 10.30
CA GLU A 76 19.50 -5.75 11.74
C GLU A 76 20.08 -4.37 12.12
N TYR A 77 19.40 -3.67 13.03
CA TYR A 77 19.66 -2.25 13.30
C TYR A 77 21.08 -1.97 13.81
N GLU A 78 21.55 -2.73 14.80
CA GLU A 78 22.90 -2.53 15.35
C GLU A 78 23.98 -3.00 14.37
N HIS A 79 23.72 -4.02 13.56
CA HIS A 79 24.60 -4.45 12.48
C HIS A 79 24.77 -3.33 11.44
N ALA A 80 23.67 -2.70 11.03
CA ALA A 80 23.71 -1.57 10.09
C ALA A 80 24.48 -0.39 10.64
N LYS A 81 24.25 -0.03 11.92
CA LYS A 81 24.97 1.05 12.61
C LYS A 81 26.46 0.78 12.75
N ALA A 82 26.83 -0.45 13.12
CA ALA A 82 28.24 -0.83 13.34
C ALA A 82 29.08 -0.65 12.06
N ARG A 83 28.52 -0.85 10.88
CA ARG A 83 29.18 -0.64 9.59
C ARG A 83 28.99 0.77 8.99
N GLY A 84 28.28 1.67 9.68
CA GLY A 84 28.00 3.02 9.21
C GLY A 84 27.03 3.07 8.01
N ALA A 85 26.11 2.13 7.93
CA ALA A 85 25.13 2.10 6.85
C ALA A 85 24.21 3.31 6.91
N LYS A 86 23.76 3.78 5.74
CA LYS A 86 22.69 4.76 5.66
C LYS A 86 21.35 4.05 5.87
N ILE A 87 20.71 4.32 6.99
CA ILE A 87 19.39 3.82 7.32
C ILE A 87 18.35 4.80 6.78
N TYR A 88 17.35 4.30 6.02
CA TYR A 88 16.28 5.13 5.46
C TYR A 88 15.10 5.23 6.43
N ALA A 89 14.74 4.14 7.07
CA ALA A 89 13.73 4.03 8.10
C ALA A 89 13.88 2.69 8.83
N GLU A 90 13.24 2.54 9.96
CA GLU A 90 13.08 1.28 10.67
C GLU A 90 11.72 0.65 10.25
N LEU A 91 11.71 -0.64 9.91
CA LEU A 91 10.48 -1.41 9.71
C LEU A 91 10.03 -1.93 11.07
N THR A 92 9.05 -1.28 11.67
CA THR A 92 8.61 -1.53 13.05
C THR A 92 7.34 -2.34 13.16
N GLY A 93 6.57 -2.43 12.09
CA GLY A 93 5.30 -3.15 12.10
C GLY A 93 5.06 -4.00 10.87
N TYR A 94 4.54 -5.19 11.11
CA TYR A 94 4.05 -6.10 10.08
C TYR A 94 2.77 -6.78 10.55
N GLY A 95 1.77 -6.79 9.70
CA GLY A 95 0.56 -7.58 9.87
C GLY A 95 0.28 -8.41 8.63
N ALA A 96 -0.15 -9.65 8.82
CA ALA A 96 -0.59 -10.53 7.74
C ALA A 96 -1.84 -11.28 8.18
N THR A 97 -2.87 -11.26 7.35
CA THR A 97 -4.12 -11.97 7.59
C THR A 97 -4.66 -12.57 6.32
N SER A 98 -5.49 -13.61 6.48
CA SER A 98 -6.35 -14.11 5.42
C SER A 98 -7.77 -14.10 5.94
N ASP A 99 -8.70 -13.45 5.23
CA ASP A 99 -10.11 -13.42 5.65
C ASP A 99 -10.97 -14.46 4.92
N GLY A 100 -10.54 -14.95 3.77
CA GLY A 100 -11.20 -16.06 3.06
C GLY A 100 -12.70 -15.86 2.79
N TYR A 101 -13.16 -14.61 2.76
CA TYR A 101 -14.57 -14.28 2.64
C TYR A 101 -15.10 -14.56 1.23
N ASP A 102 -14.40 -14.04 0.22
CA ASP A 102 -14.73 -14.18 -1.20
C ASP A 102 -13.43 -14.13 -2.01
N MET A 103 -13.46 -14.68 -3.24
CA MET A 103 -12.26 -14.68 -4.08
C MET A 103 -11.89 -13.28 -4.56
N VAL A 104 -12.86 -12.43 -4.83
CA VAL A 104 -12.65 -11.10 -5.45
C VAL A 104 -13.10 -9.97 -4.53
N ALA A 105 -14.25 -10.11 -3.86
CA ALA A 105 -14.83 -9.08 -3.00
C ALA A 105 -14.17 -9.08 -1.61
N PRO A 106 -13.51 -7.99 -1.18
CA PRO A 106 -12.91 -7.92 0.14
C PRO A 106 -13.98 -7.79 1.24
N SER A 107 -13.79 -8.48 2.37
CA SER A 107 -14.68 -8.34 3.54
C SER A 107 -14.46 -7.04 4.31
N GLY A 108 -13.25 -6.48 4.23
CA GLY A 108 -12.78 -5.38 5.08
C GLY A 108 -12.35 -5.81 6.48
N GLU A 109 -12.87 -6.93 7.01
CA GLU A 109 -12.53 -7.42 8.36
C GLU A 109 -11.07 -7.88 8.45
N GLY A 110 -10.60 -8.64 7.46
CA GLY A 110 -9.21 -9.05 7.38
C GLY A 110 -8.25 -7.87 7.31
N ALA A 111 -8.62 -6.81 6.57
CA ALA A 111 -7.85 -5.58 6.51
C ALA A 111 -7.75 -4.87 7.87
N VAL A 112 -8.86 -4.81 8.63
CA VAL A 112 -8.85 -4.25 9.99
C VAL A 112 -7.90 -5.02 10.91
N ARG A 113 -7.99 -6.35 10.92
CA ARG A 113 -7.07 -7.19 11.72
C ARG A 113 -5.62 -7.00 11.30
N CYS A 114 -5.38 -6.95 9.99
CA CYS A 114 -4.06 -6.80 9.43
C CYS A 114 -3.39 -5.48 9.89
N MET A 115 -4.09 -4.36 9.75
CA MET A 115 -3.60 -3.06 10.21
C MET A 115 -3.36 -3.05 11.73
N LYS A 116 -4.28 -3.60 12.53
CA LYS A 116 -4.11 -3.69 13.99
C LYS A 116 -2.92 -4.56 14.39
N MET A 117 -2.67 -5.67 13.68
CA MET A 117 -1.48 -6.50 13.90
C MET A 117 -0.19 -5.71 13.63
N ALA A 118 -0.12 -5.00 12.50
CA ALA A 118 1.04 -4.18 12.20
C ALA A 118 1.26 -3.08 13.25
N MET A 119 0.20 -2.45 13.74
CA MET A 119 0.26 -1.42 14.77
C MET A 119 0.65 -1.93 16.15
N ALA A 120 0.51 -3.23 16.43
CA ALA A 120 0.80 -3.79 17.75
C ALA A 120 2.27 -3.65 18.17
N THR A 121 3.19 -3.55 17.24
CA THR A 121 4.63 -3.38 17.47
C THR A 121 5.12 -1.95 17.25
N SER A 122 4.34 -1.10 16.60
CA SER A 122 4.60 0.34 16.45
C SER A 122 4.17 1.10 17.70
N LYS A 123 5.01 2.02 18.16
CA LYS A 123 4.72 2.84 19.35
C LYS A 123 4.23 4.24 19.00
N ASN A 124 4.36 4.63 17.75
CA ASN A 124 4.10 5.98 17.29
C ASN A 124 2.78 6.05 16.53
N LYS A 125 2.20 7.26 16.52
CA LYS A 125 1.02 7.56 15.71
C LYS A 125 1.39 7.49 14.23
N ILE A 126 0.52 6.89 13.42
CA ILE A 126 0.65 6.87 11.96
C ILE A 126 0.34 8.26 11.41
N ASP A 127 1.24 8.84 10.64
CA ASP A 127 1.07 10.16 9.99
C ASP A 127 0.40 10.05 8.62
N TYR A 128 0.65 8.92 7.92
CA TYR A 128 0.22 8.70 6.54
C TYR A 128 0.02 7.22 6.25
N ILE A 129 -0.99 6.93 5.43
CA ILE A 129 -1.26 5.59 4.88
C ILE A 129 -1.16 5.63 3.36
N ASN A 130 -0.23 4.86 2.79
CA ASN A 130 -0.28 4.48 1.38
C ASN A 130 -1.22 3.29 1.27
N THR A 131 -2.40 3.54 0.73
CA THR A 131 -3.45 2.54 0.68
C THR A 131 -3.26 1.55 -0.46
N HIS A 132 -3.94 0.42 -0.37
CA HIS A 132 -4.06 -0.49 -1.51
C HIS A 132 -4.78 0.18 -2.68
N GLY A 133 -5.87 0.92 -2.45
CA GLY A 133 -6.56 1.84 -3.35
C GLY A 133 -6.37 1.59 -4.83
N THR A 134 -7.06 0.59 -5.39
CA THR A 134 -6.80 0.08 -6.75
C THR A 134 -7.61 0.76 -7.84
N SER A 135 -8.44 1.76 -7.52
CA SER A 135 -9.38 2.36 -8.47
C SER A 135 -10.58 1.45 -8.79
N THR A 136 -10.90 0.52 -7.90
CA THR A 136 -12.10 -0.34 -8.04
C THR A 136 -13.28 0.25 -7.27
N PRO A 137 -14.50 0.18 -7.81
CA PRO A 137 -15.69 0.77 -7.17
C PRO A 137 -15.91 0.26 -5.74
N VAL A 138 -15.77 -1.04 -5.52
CA VAL A 138 -16.01 -1.68 -4.21
C VAL A 138 -14.77 -1.64 -3.32
N GLY A 139 -13.60 -1.97 -3.88
CA GLY A 139 -12.36 -2.14 -3.12
C GLY A 139 -11.93 -0.88 -2.39
N ASP A 140 -11.94 0.26 -3.07
CA ASP A 140 -11.52 1.54 -2.50
C ASP A 140 -12.36 1.93 -1.28
N ILE A 141 -13.69 1.80 -1.36
CA ILE A 141 -14.59 2.16 -0.25
C ILE A 141 -14.51 1.14 0.89
N THR A 142 -14.37 -0.16 0.57
CA THR A 142 -14.18 -1.19 1.60
C THR A 142 -12.91 -0.94 2.41
N GLU A 143 -11.79 -0.57 1.76
CA GLU A 143 -10.55 -0.22 2.46
C GLU A 143 -10.71 1.04 3.30
N LEU A 144 -11.34 2.10 2.80
CA LEU A 144 -11.60 3.32 3.57
C LEU A 144 -12.43 3.02 4.83
N ASN A 145 -13.45 2.19 4.73
CA ASN A 145 -14.23 1.74 5.88
C ASN A 145 -13.40 0.90 6.87
N ALA A 146 -12.51 0.04 6.38
CA ALA A 146 -11.58 -0.69 7.23
C ALA A 146 -10.61 0.25 7.97
N ILE A 147 -10.11 1.29 7.31
CA ILE A 147 -9.30 2.35 7.93
C ILE A 147 -10.11 3.07 9.02
N LYS A 148 -11.35 3.47 8.74
CA LYS A 148 -12.23 4.08 9.75
C LYS A 148 -12.45 3.18 10.96
N ASN A 149 -12.68 1.88 10.74
CA ASN A 149 -12.86 0.90 11.81
C ASN A 149 -11.58 0.63 12.62
N THR A 150 -10.42 0.93 12.04
CA THR A 150 -9.12 0.78 12.70
C THR A 150 -8.74 2.01 13.50
N PHE A 151 -8.90 3.20 12.92
CA PHE A 151 -8.41 4.48 13.48
C PHE A 151 -9.48 5.33 14.16
N GLY A 152 -10.76 4.98 14.03
CA GLY A 152 -11.85 5.77 14.59
C GLY A 152 -11.91 7.16 13.95
N ASP A 153 -11.88 8.21 14.77
CA ASP A 153 -11.92 9.59 14.28
C ASP A 153 -10.53 10.19 14.00
N ASP A 154 -9.46 9.49 14.38
CA ASP A 154 -8.08 9.95 14.23
C ASP A 154 -7.42 9.32 13.00
N ILE A 155 -8.05 9.45 11.83
CA ILE A 155 -7.58 8.88 10.57
C ILE A 155 -6.38 9.68 10.06
N PRO A 156 -5.24 9.00 9.76
CA PRO A 156 -4.08 9.64 9.14
C PRO A 156 -4.41 10.16 7.73
N LYS A 157 -3.53 10.99 7.15
CA LYS A 157 -3.60 11.33 5.73
C LYS A 157 -3.50 10.07 4.87
N ILE A 158 -4.25 10.03 3.77
CA ILE A 158 -4.39 8.86 2.90
C ILE A 158 -4.10 9.26 1.45
N SER A 159 -3.37 8.43 0.72
CA SER A 159 -3.38 8.46 -0.74
C SER A 159 -3.08 7.09 -1.34
N SER A 160 -3.44 6.91 -2.60
CA SER A 160 -3.03 5.75 -3.40
C SER A 160 -2.05 6.15 -4.47
N THR A 161 -0.83 5.64 -4.39
CA THR A 161 0.17 5.83 -5.44
C THR A 161 -0.12 5.00 -6.70
N LYS A 162 -1.07 4.06 -6.65
CA LYS A 162 -1.51 3.31 -7.84
C LYS A 162 -2.18 4.18 -8.90
N SER A 163 -2.68 5.36 -8.53
CA SER A 163 -3.15 6.35 -9.49
C SER A 163 -2.04 6.88 -10.41
N LEU A 164 -0.77 6.71 -10.01
CA LEU A 164 0.42 7.10 -10.78
C LEU A 164 1.11 5.91 -11.45
N SER A 165 1.13 4.75 -10.81
CA SER A 165 1.89 3.58 -11.26
C SER A 165 1.04 2.47 -11.89
N GLY A 166 -0.29 2.52 -11.76
CA GLY A 166 -1.12 1.34 -11.96
C GLY A 166 -0.93 0.33 -10.82
N HIS A 167 -1.46 -0.86 -10.99
CA HIS A 167 -1.37 -1.96 -10.02
C HIS A 167 -0.39 -3.04 -10.48
N PRO A 168 0.85 -3.03 -10.00
CA PRO A 168 1.88 -4.01 -10.40
C PRO A 168 1.81 -5.30 -9.57
N LEU A 169 0.64 -5.73 -9.15
CA LEU A 169 0.33 -7.01 -8.50
C LEU A 169 1.41 -7.50 -7.53
N GLY A 170 2.23 -8.48 -7.94
CA GLY A 170 3.31 -9.04 -7.11
C GLY A 170 4.41 -8.05 -6.73
N ALA A 171 4.59 -6.97 -7.48
CA ALA A 171 5.53 -5.88 -7.16
C ALA A 171 4.88 -4.73 -6.35
N ALA A 172 3.56 -4.69 -6.18
CA ALA A 172 2.86 -3.55 -5.60
C ALA A 172 3.38 -3.14 -4.22
N SER A 173 3.46 -4.10 -3.30
CA SER A 173 3.88 -3.81 -1.92
C SER A 173 5.29 -3.27 -1.81
N VAL A 174 6.25 -3.79 -2.61
CA VAL A 174 7.63 -3.29 -2.55
C VAL A 174 7.75 -1.92 -3.21
N HIS A 175 7.03 -1.64 -4.29
CA HIS A 175 6.96 -0.31 -4.89
C HIS A 175 6.43 0.71 -3.88
N GLU A 176 5.32 0.39 -3.23
CA GLU A 176 4.66 1.28 -2.27
C GLU A 176 5.50 1.48 -1.00
N ALA A 177 6.19 0.46 -0.53
CA ALA A 177 7.19 0.59 0.53
C ALA A 177 8.31 1.56 0.13
N ILE A 178 8.86 1.43 -1.08
CA ILE A 178 9.88 2.35 -1.60
C ILE A 178 9.32 3.77 -1.75
N TYR A 179 8.09 3.94 -2.24
CA TYR A 179 7.44 5.26 -2.34
C TYR A 179 7.26 5.90 -0.96
N CYS A 180 6.85 5.13 0.05
CA CYS A 180 6.78 5.61 1.44
C CYS A 180 8.14 6.12 1.93
N LEU A 181 9.22 5.37 1.71
CA LEU A 181 10.58 5.78 2.09
C LEU A 181 11.04 7.05 1.34
N ILE A 182 10.68 7.18 0.05
CA ILE A 182 10.97 8.39 -0.75
C ILE A 182 10.19 9.59 -0.20
N MET A 183 8.91 9.42 0.13
CA MET A 183 8.07 10.48 0.72
C MET A 183 8.59 10.92 2.08
N MET A 184 8.94 9.97 2.96
CA MET A 184 9.55 10.27 4.27
C MET A 184 10.86 11.04 4.12
N LYS A 185 11.75 10.59 3.24
CA LYS A 185 13.07 11.23 3.03
C LYS A 185 12.95 12.65 2.49
N ASN A 186 11.97 12.92 1.64
CA ASN A 186 11.86 14.19 0.93
C ASN A 186 10.73 15.09 1.47
N ASN A 187 10.08 14.70 2.57
CA ASN A 187 9.03 15.46 3.27
C ASN A 187 7.88 15.89 2.33
N PHE A 188 7.31 14.95 1.63
CA PHE A 188 6.12 15.19 0.79
C PHE A 188 5.17 13.99 0.82
N ILE A 189 3.91 14.21 0.44
CA ILE A 189 2.94 13.14 0.16
C ILE A 189 2.59 13.22 -1.33
N ALA A 190 2.75 12.10 -2.04
CA ALA A 190 2.23 11.95 -3.39
C ALA A 190 0.71 11.87 -3.33
N GLY A 191 0.02 12.74 -4.05
CA GLY A 191 -1.44 12.73 -4.11
C GLY A 191 -1.99 11.58 -4.96
N SER A 192 -3.21 11.18 -4.68
CA SER A 192 -3.99 10.31 -5.56
C SER A 192 -4.34 11.10 -6.82
N ALA A 193 -3.69 10.78 -7.94
CA ALA A 193 -3.91 11.48 -9.20
C ALA A 193 -5.28 11.14 -9.82
N ASN A 194 -5.66 11.93 -10.82
CA ASN A 194 -6.83 11.69 -11.67
C ASN A 194 -8.20 11.74 -10.97
N ILE A 195 -8.29 12.33 -9.79
CA ILE A 195 -9.58 12.61 -9.14
C ILE A 195 -10.17 13.86 -9.78
N SER A 196 -11.14 13.69 -10.66
CA SER A 196 -11.92 14.79 -11.26
C SER A 196 -13.12 15.16 -10.39
N GLU A 197 -13.80 14.16 -9.85
CA GLU A 197 -14.87 14.28 -8.87
C GLU A 197 -14.71 13.18 -7.83
N MET A 198 -14.44 13.56 -6.58
CA MET A 198 -14.27 12.58 -5.52
C MET A 198 -15.59 11.87 -5.22
N ASP A 199 -15.54 10.56 -5.03
CA ASP A 199 -16.68 9.75 -4.60
C ASP A 199 -17.25 10.28 -3.29
N GLU A 200 -18.58 10.32 -3.17
CA GLU A 200 -19.28 10.92 -2.02
C GLU A 200 -18.90 10.26 -0.70
N GLU A 201 -18.65 8.95 -0.71
CA GLU A 201 -18.20 8.25 0.49
C GLU A 201 -16.74 8.54 0.81
N ALA A 202 -15.91 8.72 -0.20
CA ALA A 202 -14.50 9.04 -0.06
C ALA A 202 -14.26 10.46 0.48
N LYS A 203 -15.17 11.42 0.23
CA LYS A 203 -15.10 12.81 0.76
C LYS A 203 -15.03 12.88 2.28
N LYS A 204 -15.45 11.84 2.98
CA LYS A 204 -15.43 11.78 4.46
C LYS A 204 -14.04 11.50 5.04
N PHE A 205 -13.05 11.25 4.19
CA PHE A 205 -11.70 10.81 4.56
C PHE A 205 -10.66 11.87 4.19
N PRO A 206 -9.53 11.95 4.92
CA PRO A 206 -8.47 12.92 4.66
C PRO A 206 -7.59 12.48 3.47
N ILE A 207 -8.21 12.34 2.29
CA ILE A 207 -7.53 11.91 1.07
C ILE A 207 -6.74 13.07 0.49
N VAL A 208 -5.45 12.85 0.29
CA VAL A 208 -4.55 13.79 -0.39
C VAL A 208 -4.72 13.59 -1.90
N ALA A 209 -5.45 14.51 -2.55
CA ALA A 209 -5.73 14.44 -3.99
C ALA A 209 -4.64 15.12 -4.84
N LYS A 210 -3.80 15.96 -4.25
CA LYS A 210 -2.67 16.65 -4.92
C LYS A 210 -1.42 16.50 -4.08
N ASN A 211 -0.25 16.54 -4.73
CA ASN A 211 1.01 16.47 -4.00
C ASN A 211 1.08 17.54 -2.90
N GLU A 212 1.42 17.11 -1.71
CA GLU A 212 1.60 17.97 -0.53
C GLU A 212 3.09 18.01 -0.18
N THR A 213 3.70 19.19 -0.24
CA THR A 213 5.10 19.41 0.10
C THR A 213 5.25 19.89 1.53
N GLY A 214 6.40 19.64 2.16
CA GLY A 214 6.64 20.02 3.55
C GLY A 214 5.91 19.15 4.58
N ALA A 215 5.43 17.99 4.19
CA ALA A 215 4.79 17.06 5.09
C ALA A 215 5.81 16.44 6.06
N THR A 216 5.49 16.43 7.36
CA THR A 216 6.29 15.68 8.34
C THR A 216 5.76 14.26 8.42
N LEU A 217 6.57 13.31 7.97
CA LEU A 217 6.25 11.89 7.97
C LEU A 217 7.27 11.16 8.84
N ASN A 218 6.90 10.88 10.09
CA ASN A 218 7.73 10.12 11.02
C ASN A 218 7.37 8.64 11.03
N THR A 219 6.08 8.34 10.86
CA THR A 219 5.55 6.97 10.86
C THR A 219 4.55 6.82 9.73
N VAL A 220 4.79 5.87 8.86
CA VAL A 220 3.95 5.62 7.68
C VAL A 220 3.53 4.16 7.60
N MET A 221 2.31 3.93 7.15
CA MET A 221 1.77 2.58 6.89
C MET A 221 1.60 2.37 5.38
N SER A 222 1.90 1.17 4.91
CA SER A 222 1.62 0.73 3.54
C SER A 222 0.75 -0.52 3.56
N ASN A 223 -0.41 -0.45 2.90
CA ASN A 223 -1.40 -1.52 2.85
C ASN A 223 -1.40 -2.23 1.51
N SER A 224 -1.52 -3.55 1.55
CA SER A 224 -1.69 -4.40 0.36
C SER A 224 -2.73 -5.48 0.66
N PHE A 225 -3.88 -5.40 0.01
CA PHE A 225 -5.03 -6.29 0.24
C PHE A 225 -5.38 -7.01 -1.06
N GLY A 226 -5.06 -8.30 -1.13
CA GLY A 226 -5.19 -9.09 -2.36
C GLY A 226 -6.46 -9.92 -2.44
N PHE A 227 -6.79 -10.34 -3.65
CA PHE A 227 -7.85 -11.30 -3.91
C PHE A 227 -7.63 -12.60 -3.10
N GLY A 228 -8.72 -13.27 -2.72
CA GLY A 228 -8.71 -14.39 -1.80
C GLY A 228 -8.58 -13.99 -0.32
N GLY A 229 -8.61 -12.67 -0.03
CA GLY A 229 -8.52 -12.13 1.32
C GLY A 229 -7.11 -12.16 1.91
N THR A 230 -6.08 -12.24 1.10
CA THR A 230 -4.68 -12.17 1.56
C THR A 230 -4.26 -10.72 1.78
N ASN A 231 -3.95 -10.36 3.02
CA ASN A 231 -3.69 -8.98 3.42
C ASN A 231 -2.30 -8.84 4.05
N ALA A 232 -1.62 -7.74 3.74
CA ALA A 232 -0.37 -7.34 4.38
C ALA A 232 -0.38 -5.85 4.68
N ALA A 233 0.11 -5.46 5.86
CA ALA A 233 0.35 -4.08 6.24
C ALA A 233 1.77 -3.95 6.80
N LEU A 234 2.49 -2.92 6.39
CA LEU A 234 3.85 -2.61 6.82
C LEU A 234 3.87 -1.23 7.46
N ILE A 235 4.68 -1.05 8.53
CA ILE A 235 4.89 0.25 9.16
C ILE A 235 6.38 0.58 9.15
N PHE A 236 6.70 1.77 8.67
CA PHE A 236 8.03 2.33 8.65
C PHE A 236 8.10 3.55 9.56
N GLU A 237 9.13 3.64 10.38
CA GLU A 237 9.37 4.75 11.28
C GLU A 237 10.73 5.42 10.97
N LYS A 238 10.74 6.74 11.09
CA LYS A 238 11.95 7.54 10.89
C LYS A 238 12.94 7.28 12.02
N VAL A 239 14.20 7.10 11.67
CA VAL A 239 15.35 6.94 12.60
C VAL A 239 15.92 8.28 13.00
#